data_c7351298769eb45b4deadc483197c120
#
_entry.id   c7351298769eb45b4deadc483197c120
#
_cell.length_a   1.000
_cell.length_b   1.000
_cell.length_c   1.000
_cell.angle_alpha   90.00
_cell.angle_beta   90.00
_cell.angle_gamma   90.00
#
_symmetry.space_group_name_H-M   'P 1'
#
loop_
_entity.id
_entity.type
_entity.pdbx_description
1 polymer ?
#
loop_
_entity_poly.entity_id
_entity_poly.type
_entity_poly.pdbx_seq_one_letter_code
_entity_poly.pdbx_strand_id
1 'polypeptide(L)'
;HDEDAAAYRWTDAVLDRHIGRAVADYSLAAPLEQTATFAATPGSRDITHNLVNLVNIEAVEWPVGEFPPRRVGFSVWEATITMDVVNAPSAADSVRIYYTMMHTLASGSSTLPPAHDELITEGAAGYAALDWTSFATNRLNTGGDPVFTRYERFAAERLRQFRADIARLGRDNTVRQRRMYTTDAPSIFEQNRVKY
;
A
#
# COMPACT_ATOMS: atom_id res chain seq x y z
N HIS A 1 -7.80 25.83 20.61
CA HIS A 1 -7.04 26.47 19.54
C HIS A 1 -5.69 26.84 20.09
N ASP A 2 -4.64 26.18 19.65
CA ASP A 2 -3.25 26.58 19.89
C ASP A 2 -2.89 27.61 18.82
N GLU A 3 -3.13 28.89 19.12
CA GLU A 3 -2.83 30.01 18.20
C GLU A 3 -1.40 30.56 18.40
N ASP A 4 -0.75 30.15 19.50
CA ASP A 4 0.63 30.56 19.81
C ASP A 4 1.60 29.43 19.42
N ALA A 5 2.41 29.68 18.39
CA ALA A 5 3.42 28.74 17.90
C ALA A 5 4.45 28.31 18.97
N ALA A 6 4.70 29.15 19.98
CA ALA A 6 5.60 28.83 21.09
C ALA A 6 4.96 27.85 22.10
N ALA A 7 3.64 27.66 22.06
CA ALA A 7 2.86 26.82 22.98
C ALA A 7 2.23 25.60 22.30
N TYR A 8 2.57 25.31 21.04
CA TYR A 8 2.03 24.15 20.34
C TYR A 8 2.29 22.86 21.11
N ARG A 9 1.22 22.10 21.30
CA ARG A 9 1.28 20.82 22.01
C ARG A 9 2.04 19.76 21.20
N TRP A 10 1.90 19.78 19.90
CA TRP A 10 2.61 18.92 18.96
C TRP A 10 3.49 19.77 18.05
N THR A 11 4.76 19.41 17.97
CA THR A 11 5.66 19.99 16.98
C THR A 11 5.35 19.43 15.60
N ASP A 12 5.73 20.13 14.55
CA ASP A 12 5.54 19.68 13.15
C ASP A 12 6.14 18.28 12.95
N ALA A 13 7.34 18.01 13.49
CA ALA A 13 7.98 16.70 13.38
C ALA A 13 7.19 15.57 14.06
N VAL A 14 6.46 15.87 15.15
CA VAL A 14 5.58 14.91 15.80
C VAL A 14 4.33 14.67 14.96
N LEU A 15 3.75 15.73 14.40
CA LEU A 15 2.59 15.62 13.50
C LEU A 15 2.95 14.86 12.22
N ASP A 16 4.09 15.15 11.60
CA ASP A 16 4.59 14.44 10.42
C ASP A 16 4.74 12.94 10.66
N ARG A 17 5.22 12.54 11.86
CA ARG A 17 5.31 11.13 12.26
C ARG A 17 3.93 10.47 12.30
N HIS A 18 2.92 11.13 12.86
CA HIS A 18 1.56 10.59 12.95
C HIS A 18 0.87 10.56 11.58
N ILE A 19 1.08 11.59 10.76
CA ILE A 19 0.62 11.61 9.36
C ILE A 19 1.28 10.46 8.59
N GLY A 20 2.60 10.30 8.69
CA GLY A 20 3.32 9.20 8.04
C GLY A 20 2.81 7.82 8.44
N ARG A 21 2.42 7.64 9.72
CA ARG A 21 1.81 6.40 10.19
C ARG A 21 0.43 6.17 9.57
N ALA A 22 -0.41 7.19 9.51
CA ALA A 22 -1.73 7.09 8.87
C ALA A 22 -1.61 6.80 7.36
N VAL A 23 -0.65 7.43 6.67
CA VAL A 23 -0.35 7.17 5.25
C VAL A 23 0.15 5.74 5.05
N ALA A 24 0.96 5.20 5.95
CA ALA A 24 1.43 3.82 5.88
C ALA A 24 0.27 2.82 6.02
N ASP A 25 -0.60 2.99 7.01
CA ASP A 25 -1.77 2.13 7.19
C ASP A 25 -2.74 2.21 6.00
N TYR A 26 -2.96 3.42 5.47
CA TYR A 26 -3.75 3.64 4.26
C TYR A 26 -3.13 2.92 3.05
N SER A 27 -1.81 3.04 2.86
CA SER A 27 -1.10 2.45 1.73
C SER A 27 -1.17 0.93 1.70
N LEU A 28 -1.26 0.27 2.87
CA LEU A 28 -1.45 -1.19 2.94
C LEU A 28 -2.85 -1.61 2.50
N ALA A 29 -3.86 -0.78 2.70
CA ALA A 29 -5.23 -1.06 2.31
C ALA A 29 -5.56 -0.60 0.87
N ALA A 30 -5.00 0.53 0.47
CA ALA A 30 -5.20 1.14 -0.84
C ALA A 30 -3.85 1.60 -1.42
N PRO A 31 -2.99 0.66 -1.84
CA PRO A 31 -1.66 1.00 -2.33
C PRO A 31 -1.71 1.68 -3.69
N LEU A 32 -0.67 2.44 -4.00
CA LEU A 32 -0.48 3.09 -5.30
C LEU A 32 -0.11 2.05 -6.36
N GLU A 33 -0.95 1.89 -7.38
CA GLU A 33 -0.70 1.01 -8.51
C GLU A 33 0.28 1.64 -9.49
N GLN A 34 1.27 0.88 -9.92
CA GLN A 34 2.31 1.33 -10.85
C GLN A 34 2.71 0.23 -11.82
N THR A 35 3.34 0.64 -12.91
CA THR A 35 3.95 -0.28 -13.87
C THR A 35 5.40 0.13 -14.15
N ALA A 36 6.27 -0.86 -14.29
CA ALA A 36 7.65 -0.66 -14.70
C ALA A 36 8.03 -1.67 -15.78
N THR A 37 8.88 -1.26 -16.71
CA THR A 37 9.38 -2.15 -17.77
C THR A 37 10.88 -2.32 -17.61
N PHE A 38 11.31 -3.57 -17.57
CA PHE A 38 12.71 -3.97 -17.45
C PHE A 38 13.16 -4.70 -18.70
N ALA A 39 14.40 -4.47 -19.10
CA ALA A 39 15.02 -5.29 -20.17
C ALA A 39 15.28 -6.69 -19.61
N ALA A 40 14.96 -7.71 -20.41
CA ALA A 40 15.26 -9.07 -20.05
C ALA A 40 16.75 -9.37 -20.21
N THR A 41 17.31 -10.16 -19.31
CA THR A 41 18.66 -10.72 -19.50
C THR A 41 18.55 -11.94 -20.40
N PRO A 42 19.29 -11.98 -21.54
CA PRO A 42 19.23 -13.09 -22.48
C PRO A 42 19.52 -14.43 -21.82
N GLY A 43 18.65 -15.40 -22.02
CA GLY A 43 18.80 -16.74 -21.47
C GLY A 43 18.49 -16.87 -19.98
N SER A 44 18.17 -15.79 -19.28
CA SER A 44 17.76 -15.80 -17.87
C SER A 44 16.23 -15.64 -17.74
N ARG A 45 15.66 -16.31 -16.74
CA ARG A 45 14.29 -16.11 -16.29
C ARG A 45 14.19 -15.09 -15.15
N ASP A 46 15.34 -14.64 -14.66
CA ASP A 46 15.43 -13.76 -13.50
C ASP A 46 15.50 -12.30 -13.96
N ILE A 47 14.66 -11.47 -13.34
CA ILE A 47 14.62 -10.03 -13.53
C ILE A 47 14.98 -9.38 -12.20
N THR A 48 16.11 -8.70 -12.16
CA THR A 48 16.49 -7.88 -11.01
C THR A 48 15.76 -6.54 -11.10
N HIS A 49 15.10 -6.14 -10.04
CA HIS A 49 14.39 -4.87 -9.98
C HIS A 49 14.96 -3.95 -8.90
N ASN A 50 14.70 -2.64 -9.07
CA ASN A 50 15.05 -1.59 -8.12
C ASN A 50 13.81 -0.84 -7.63
N LEU A 51 12.68 -1.54 -7.53
CA LEU A 51 11.40 -0.96 -7.07
C LEU A 51 11.52 -0.57 -5.60
N VAL A 52 11.24 0.70 -5.30
CA VAL A 52 11.27 1.23 -3.93
C VAL A 52 9.86 1.29 -3.35
N ASN A 53 9.75 1.24 -2.02
CA ASN A 53 8.47 1.27 -1.31
C ASN A 53 7.45 0.23 -1.81
N LEU A 54 7.94 -0.89 -2.35
CA LEU A 54 7.15 -1.97 -2.89
C LEU A 54 6.26 -2.58 -1.81
N VAL A 55 4.96 -2.71 -2.12
CA VAL A 55 3.99 -3.45 -1.30
C VAL A 55 3.81 -4.85 -1.85
N ASN A 56 3.49 -4.97 -3.15
CA ASN A 56 3.27 -6.26 -3.79
C ASN A 56 3.54 -6.19 -5.30
N ILE A 57 3.86 -7.33 -5.91
CA ILE A 57 3.90 -7.51 -7.36
C ILE A 57 2.64 -8.27 -7.76
N GLU A 58 1.80 -7.62 -8.58
CA GLU A 58 0.48 -8.13 -8.95
C GLU A 58 0.51 -9.04 -10.18
N ALA A 59 1.33 -8.67 -11.17
CA ALA A 59 1.46 -9.43 -12.39
C ALA A 59 2.77 -9.13 -13.13
N VAL A 60 3.21 -10.10 -13.90
CA VAL A 60 4.34 -9.98 -14.83
C VAL A 60 3.84 -10.28 -16.24
N GLU A 61 4.06 -9.35 -17.17
CA GLU A 61 3.70 -9.47 -18.59
C GLU A 61 4.96 -9.76 -19.41
N TRP A 62 4.92 -10.83 -20.17
CA TRP A 62 5.98 -11.19 -21.11
C TRP A 62 5.43 -12.11 -22.23
N PRO A 63 5.78 -11.85 -23.51
CA PRO A 63 6.45 -10.64 -24.03
C PRO A 63 5.57 -9.39 -23.91
N VAL A 64 6.21 -8.22 -23.82
CA VAL A 64 5.49 -6.94 -23.76
C VAL A 64 4.99 -6.54 -25.14
N GLY A 65 3.75 -6.06 -25.21
CA GLY A 65 3.16 -5.50 -26.43
C GLY A 65 2.33 -6.49 -27.24
N GLU A 66 2.16 -7.72 -26.79
CA GLU A 66 1.20 -8.66 -27.38
C GLU A 66 -0.24 -8.30 -26.98
N PHE A 67 -1.20 -8.60 -27.87
CA PHE A 67 -2.61 -8.46 -27.58
C PHE A 67 -3.34 -9.80 -27.82
N PRO A 68 -4.07 -10.31 -26.81
CA PRO A 68 -4.20 -9.82 -25.44
C PRO A 68 -2.88 -9.93 -24.64
N PRO A 69 -2.65 -9.04 -23.65
CA PRO A 69 -1.43 -9.08 -22.85
C PRO A 69 -1.24 -10.44 -22.18
N ARG A 70 -0.09 -11.05 -22.39
CA ARG A 70 0.24 -12.35 -21.81
C ARG A 70 0.85 -12.14 -20.44
N ARG A 71 0.18 -12.65 -19.41
CA ARG A 71 0.69 -12.67 -18.04
C ARG A 71 1.27 -14.03 -17.73
N VAL A 72 2.49 -14.03 -17.17
CA VAL A 72 3.23 -15.25 -16.82
C VAL A 72 3.22 -15.47 -15.30
N GLY A 73 3.34 -16.73 -14.90
CA GLY A 73 3.59 -17.09 -13.52
C GLY A 73 4.96 -16.57 -13.08
N PHE A 74 5.11 -16.25 -11.80
CA PHE A 74 6.36 -15.76 -11.26
C PHE A 74 6.52 -16.08 -9.78
N SER A 75 7.75 -16.06 -9.30
CA SER A 75 8.10 -16.05 -7.90
C SER A 75 8.99 -14.84 -7.60
N VAL A 76 8.94 -14.36 -6.35
CA VAL A 76 9.72 -13.20 -5.91
C VAL A 76 10.61 -13.60 -4.76
N TRP A 77 11.88 -13.27 -4.86
CA TRP A 77 12.84 -13.42 -3.78
C TRP A 77 13.73 -12.18 -3.71
N GLU A 78 13.61 -11.43 -2.63
CA GLU A 78 14.26 -10.12 -2.46
C GLU A 78 14.00 -9.17 -3.65
N ALA A 79 15.06 -8.73 -4.33
CA ALA A 79 14.98 -7.86 -5.50
C ALA A 79 14.93 -8.62 -6.83
N THR A 80 14.64 -9.93 -6.80
CA THR A 80 14.63 -10.78 -8.00
C THR A 80 13.25 -11.38 -8.21
N ILE A 81 12.75 -11.25 -9.44
CA ILE A 81 11.54 -11.89 -9.92
C ILE A 81 11.97 -12.98 -10.87
N THR A 82 11.63 -14.23 -10.58
CA THR A 82 11.86 -15.37 -11.48
C THR A 82 10.57 -15.71 -12.20
N MET A 83 10.59 -15.64 -13.53
CA MET A 83 9.43 -15.96 -14.38
C MET A 83 9.29 -17.47 -14.58
N ASP A 84 8.07 -17.96 -14.40
CA ASP A 84 7.71 -19.36 -14.67
C ASP A 84 7.36 -19.53 -16.17
N VAL A 85 8.38 -19.60 -17.00
CA VAL A 85 8.27 -19.73 -18.44
C VAL A 85 9.17 -20.84 -18.98
N VAL A 86 8.72 -21.55 -20.00
CA VAL A 86 9.47 -22.65 -20.60
C VAL A 86 10.72 -22.14 -21.30
N ASN A 87 10.57 -21.13 -22.15
CA ASN A 87 11.66 -20.51 -22.90
C ASN A 87 12.11 -19.24 -22.18
N ALA A 88 13.40 -19.09 -21.93
CA ALA A 88 13.95 -17.87 -21.39
C ALA A 88 13.87 -16.72 -22.42
N PRO A 89 13.73 -15.46 -21.96
CA PRO A 89 13.74 -14.29 -22.81
C PRO A 89 14.97 -14.14 -23.69
N SER A 90 14.82 -13.46 -24.81
CA SER A 90 15.91 -13.05 -25.71
C SER A 90 16.44 -11.64 -25.35
N ALA A 91 17.52 -11.21 -26.01
CA ALA A 91 18.12 -9.90 -25.78
C ALA A 91 17.22 -8.70 -26.18
N ALA A 92 16.22 -8.94 -27.06
CA ALA A 92 15.30 -7.89 -27.50
C ALA A 92 14.03 -7.80 -26.65
N ASP A 93 13.86 -8.73 -25.70
CA ASP A 93 12.64 -8.81 -24.95
C ASP A 93 12.63 -7.83 -23.78
N SER A 94 11.43 -7.36 -23.47
CA SER A 94 11.15 -6.56 -22.27
C SER A 94 10.11 -7.25 -21.43
N VAL A 95 10.20 -7.05 -20.11
CA VAL A 95 9.25 -7.58 -19.14
C VAL A 95 8.59 -6.40 -18.46
N ARG A 96 7.26 -6.38 -18.42
CA ARG A 96 6.48 -5.36 -17.71
C ARG A 96 5.97 -5.93 -16.41
N ILE A 97 6.25 -5.23 -15.33
CA ILE A 97 5.85 -5.57 -13.99
C ILE A 97 4.73 -4.63 -13.58
N TYR A 98 3.61 -5.20 -13.13
CA TYR A 98 2.51 -4.49 -12.50
C TYR A 98 2.67 -4.68 -11.00
N TYR A 99 2.81 -3.59 -10.27
CA TYR A 99 3.10 -3.64 -8.85
C TYR A 99 2.38 -2.55 -8.08
N THR A 100 2.32 -2.72 -6.79
CA THR A 100 1.78 -1.74 -5.86
C THR A 100 2.88 -1.25 -4.92
N MET A 101 2.83 0.04 -4.59
CA MET A 101 3.78 0.67 -3.70
C MET A 101 3.09 1.55 -2.65
N MET A 102 3.82 1.89 -1.60
CA MET A 102 3.32 2.82 -0.59
C MET A 102 3.16 4.22 -1.18
N HIS A 103 2.11 4.90 -0.75
CA HIS A 103 1.96 6.33 -1.05
C HIS A 103 3.05 7.14 -0.36
N THR A 104 3.43 8.24 -1.00
CA THR A 104 4.37 9.22 -0.46
C THR A 104 3.67 10.55 -0.22
N LEU A 105 4.03 11.18 0.88
CA LEU A 105 3.61 12.54 1.21
C LEU A 105 4.87 13.36 1.43
N ALA A 106 5.11 14.30 0.53
CA ALA A 106 6.20 15.25 0.63
C ALA A 106 5.67 16.68 0.39
N SER A 107 6.37 17.67 0.91
CA SER A 107 6.00 19.06 0.70
C SER A 107 5.93 19.38 -0.80
N GLY A 108 4.74 19.74 -1.27
CA GLY A 108 4.48 20.07 -2.69
C GLY A 108 4.26 18.87 -3.61
N SER A 109 4.36 17.63 -3.15
CA SER A 109 4.00 16.45 -3.93
C SER A 109 3.40 15.36 -3.06
N SER A 110 2.17 14.95 -3.36
CA SER A 110 1.48 13.85 -2.73
C SER A 110 0.99 12.88 -3.79
N THR A 111 1.14 11.58 -3.54
CA THR A 111 0.53 10.54 -4.37
C THR A 111 -0.85 10.13 -3.87
N LEU A 112 -1.29 10.68 -2.72
CA LEU A 112 -2.61 10.43 -2.16
C LEU A 112 -3.69 11.11 -3.01
N PRO A 113 -4.82 10.45 -3.26
CA PRO A 113 -5.98 11.10 -3.84
C PRO A 113 -6.51 12.19 -2.89
N PRO A 114 -6.75 13.43 -3.36
CA PRO A 114 -7.25 14.51 -2.49
C PRO A 114 -8.56 14.17 -1.76
N ALA A 115 -9.38 13.30 -2.33
CA ALA A 115 -10.61 12.81 -1.70
C ALA A 115 -10.37 12.03 -0.39
N HIS A 116 -9.14 11.60 -0.12
CA HIS A 116 -8.78 10.83 1.07
C HIS A 116 -7.96 11.62 2.09
N ASP A 117 -7.73 12.92 1.87
CA ASP A 117 -6.97 13.77 2.79
C ASP A 117 -7.62 13.85 4.18
N GLU A 118 -8.96 13.94 4.22
CA GLU A 118 -9.70 13.94 5.49
C GLU A 118 -9.53 12.62 6.24
N LEU A 119 -9.58 11.50 5.53
CA LEU A 119 -9.36 10.18 6.12
C LEU A 119 -7.97 10.06 6.76
N ILE A 120 -6.91 10.54 6.07
CA ILE A 120 -5.56 10.56 6.62
C ILE A 120 -5.48 11.47 7.84
N THR A 121 -6.11 12.64 7.80
CA THR A 121 -6.18 13.59 8.92
C THR A 121 -6.84 12.97 10.14
N GLU A 122 -7.93 12.24 9.97
CA GLU A 122 -8.61 11.49 11.03
C GLU A 122 -7.68 10.45 11.68
N GLY A 123 -6.98 9.66 10.87
CA GLY A 123 -6.00 8.68 11.35
C GLY A 123 -4.86 9.33 12.12
N ALA A 124 -4.27 10.39 11.57
CA ALA A 124 -3.18 11.16 12.19
C ALA A 124 -3.60 11.78 13.52
N ALA A 125 -4.79 12.40 13.57
CA ALA A 125 -5.35 12.97 14.81
C ALA A 125 -5.57 11.90 15.87
N GLY A 126 -6.06 10.73 15.49
CA GLY A 126 -6.21 9.58 16.38
C GLY A 126 -4.88 9.12 16.96
N TYR A 127 -3.82 9.00 16.13
CA TYR A 127 -2.49 8.61 16.59
C TYR A 127 -1.84 9.68 17.48
N ALA A 128 -1.99 10.97 17.14
CA ALA A 128 -1.48 12.06 17.94
C ALA A 128 -2.15 12.11 19.34
N ALA A 129 -3.47 11.92 19.37
CA ALA A 129 -4.21 11.87 20.62
C ALA A 129 -3.82 10.66 21.48
N LEU A 130 -3.58 9.48 20.88
CA LEU A 130 -3.13 8.29 21.57
C LEU A 130 -1.73 8.47 22.18
N ASP A 131 -0.80 9.06 21.42
CA ASP A 131 0.55 9.39 21.92
C ASP A 131 0.48 10.33 23.12
N TRP A 132 -0.41 11.32 23.06
CA TRP A 132 -0.64 12.25 24.17
C TRP A 132 -1.15 11.56 25.43
N THR A 133 -2.01 10.54 25.34
CA THR A 133 -2.51 9.83 26.53
C THR A 133 -1.38 9.17 27.30
N SER A 134 -0.42 8.57 26.59
CA SER A 134 0.76 7.95 27.20
C SER A 134 1.62 8.98 27.97
N PHE A 135 1.76 10.19 27.42
CA PHE A 135 2.49 11.28 28.07
C PHE A 135 1.72 11.87 29.26
N ALA A 136 0.40 12.02 29.14
CA ALA A 136 -0.44 12.64 30.19
C ALA A 136 -0.61 11.74 31.42
N THR A 137 -0.43 10.42 31.30
CA THR A 137 -0.54 9.47 32.40
C THR A 137 0.48 9.75 33.51
N ASN A 138 1.62 10.38 33.22
CA ASN A 138 2.67 10.73 34.15
C ASN A 138 2.48 12.12 34.84
N ARG A 139 1.40 12.85 34.51
CA ARG A 139 1.13 14.16 35.11
C ARG A 139 0.07 14.04 36.21
N LEU A 140 0.41 14.53 37.41
CA LEU A 140 -0.53 14.65 38.52
C LEU A 140 -1.69 15.56 38.14
N ASN A 141 -2.89 15.00 38.09
CA ASN A 141 -4.14 15.75 37.91
C ASN A 141 -4.61 16.25 39.29
N THR A 142 -4.44 17.53 39.54
CA THR A 142 -5.01 18.19 40.74
C THR A 142 -6.45 18.61 40.42
N GLY A 143 -7.40 17.69 40.61
CA GLY A 143 -8.83 17.97 40.60
C GLY A 143 -9.48 18.18 39.22
N GLY A 144 -10.35 17.25 38.83
CA GLY A 144 -11.21 17.29 37.65
C GLY A 144 -11.25 15.97 36.92
N ASP A 145 -12.19 15.86 36.00
CA ASP A 145 -12.31 14.71 35.08
C ASP A 145 -10.96 14.50 34.37
N PRO A 146 -10.38 13.30 34.40
CA PRO A 146 -9.02 13.09 33.91
C PRO A 146 -8.93 13.40 32.43
N VAL A 147 -8.18 14.44 32.06
CA VAL A 147 -8.00 14.91 30.67
C VAL A 147 -7.51 13.78 29.76
N PHE A 148 -6.67 12.87 30.31
CA PHE A 148 -6.19 11.71 29.54
C PHE A 148 -7.33 10.79 29.08
N THR A 149 -8.37 10.57 29.88
CA THR A 149 -9.53 9.73 29.52
C THR A 149 -10.31 10.32 28.35
N ARG A 150 -10.39 11.64 28.25
CA ARG A 150 -11.03 12.31 27.11
C ARG A 150 -10.23 12.11 25.82
N TYR A 151 -8.91 12.27 25.89
CA TYR A 151 -8.04 12.02 24.75
C TYR A 151 -8.02 10.54 24.36
N GLU A 152 -8.04 9.63 25.31
CA GLU A 152 -8.13 8.19 25.08
C GLU A 152 -9.41 7.83 24.31
N ARG A 153 -10.57 8.33 24.78
CA ARG A 153 -11.87 8.10 24.10
C ARG A 153 -11.88 8.71 22.70
N PHE A 154 -11.38 9.93 22.56
CA PHE A 154 -11.25 10.59 21.28
C PHE A 154 -10.36 9.78 20.32
N ALA A 155 -9.17 9.37 20.78
CA ALA A 155 -8.25 8.57 19.99
C ALA A 155 -8.87 7.22 19.57
N ALA A 156 -9.50 6.51 20.51
CA ALA A 156 -10.15 5.24 20.26
C ALA A 156 -11.24 5.35 19.20
N GLU A 157 -12.11 6.37 19.29
CA GLU A 157 -13.18 6.61 18.32
C GLU A 157 -12.63 6.96 16.94
N ARG A 158 -11.66 7.89 16.84
CA ARG A 158 -11.06 8.28 15.58
C ARG A 158 -10.33 7.12 14.89
N LEU A 159 -9.53 6.36 15.64
CA LEU A 159 -8.82 5.21 15.11
C LEU A 159 -9.76 4.06 14.73
N ARG A 160 -10.86 3.88 15.47
CA ARG A 160 -11.89 2.91 15.09
C ARG A 160 -12.52 3.26 13.75
N GLN A 161 -12.92 4.53 13.57
CA GLN A 161 -13.50 5.02 12.33
C GLN A 161 -12.51 4.92 11.18
N PHE A 162 -11.29 5.44 11.36
CA PHE A 162 -10.21 5.35 10.38
C PHE A 162 -9.97 3.92 9.90
N ARG A 163 -9.82 2.97 10.84
CA ARG A 163 -9.60 1.55 10.50
C ARG A 163 -10.77 0.92 9.77
N ALA A 164 -12.00 1.30 10.11
CA ALA A 164 -13.19 0.82 9.41
C ALA A 164 -13.22 1.31 7.96
N ASP A 165 -12.88 2.58 7.74
CA ASP A 165 -12.88 3.19 6.40
C ASP A 165 -11.75 2.65 5.52
N ILE A 166 -10.51 2.51 6.05
CA ILE A 166 -9.42 1.88 5.29
C ILE A 166 -9.72 0.40 4.98
N ALA A 167 -10.36 -0.33 5.90
CA ALA A 167 -10.75 -1.71 5.64
C ALA A 167 -11.83 -1.81 4.54
N ARG A 168 -12.74 -0.82 4.45
CA ARG A 168 -13.70 -0.73 3.34
C ARG A 168 -12.98 -0.49 2.02
N LEU A 169 -12.07 0.49 1.96
CA LEU A 169 -11.26 0.77 0.77
C LEU A 169 -10.45 -0.44 0.32
N GLY A 170 -9.85 -1.17 1.25
CA GLY A 170 -9.09 -2.38 0.96
C GLY A 170 -9.95 -3.48 0.31
N ARG A 171 -11.19 -3.66 0.77
CA ARG A 171 -12.14 -4.61 0.15
C ARG A 171 -12.50 -4.18 -1.26
N ASP A 172 -12.79 -2.89 -1.46
CA ASP A 172 -13.17 -2.35 -2.77
C ASP A 172 -12.02 -2.50 -3.78
N ASN A 173 -10.78 -2.27 -3.36
CA ASN A 173 -9.59 -2.48 -4.18
C ASN A 173 -9.35 -3.95 -4.51
N THR A 174 -9.54 -4.86 -3.56
CA THR A 174 -9.38 -6.30 -3.79
C THR A 174 -10.36 -6.81 -4.85
N VAL A 175 -11.59 -6.33 -4.86
CA VAL A 175 -12.60 -6.69 -5.88
C VAL A 175 -12.19 -6.17 -7.26
N ARG A 176 -11.63 -4.96 -7.35
CA ARG A 176 -11.19 -4.36 -8.62
C ARG A 176 -10.00 -5.09 -9.25
N GLN A 177 -9.09 -5.64 -8.43
CA GLN A 177 -7.90 -6.36 -8.88
C GLN A 177 -8.21 -7.81 -9.29
N ARG A 178 -9.28 -8.42 -8.81
CA ARG A 178 -9.66 -9.77 -9.19
C ARG A 178 -10.29 -9.78 -10.58
N ARG A 179 -9.60 -10.41 -11.54
CA ARG A 179 -10.24 -10.80 -12.80
C ARG A 179 -11.29 -11.85 -12.51
N MET A 180 -12.54 -11.59 -12.89
CA MET A 180 -13.63 -12.56 -12.76
C MET A 180 -13.43 -13.77 -13.68
N TYR A 181 -12.64 -13.62 -14.75
CA TYR A 181 -12.31 -14.68 -15.71
C TYR A 181 -10.83 -14.61 -16.05
N THR A 182 -10.08 -15.67 -15.76
CA THR A 182 -8.75 -15.88 -16.34
C THR A 182 -8.95 -16.56 -17.69
N THR A 183 -8.67 -15.87 -18.78
CA THR A 183 -8.74 -16.42 -20.13
C THR A 183 -7.69 -17.52 -20.38
N ASP A 184 -6.71 -17.66 -19.49
CA ASP A 184 -5.60 -18.60 -19.63
C ASP A 184 -5.67 -19.82 -18.69
N ALA A 185 -6.70 -19.95 -17.85
CA ALA A 185 -6.94 -21.23 -17.19
C ALA A 185 -7.60 -22.16 -18.22
N PRO A 186 -6.95 -23.25 -18.64
CA PRO A 186 -7.60 -24.24 -19.49
C PRO A 186 -8.92 -24.63 -18.82
N SER A 187 -10.01 -24.61 -19.60
CA SER A 187 -11.32 -25.00 -19.07
C SER A 187 -11.19 -26.43 -18.53
N ILE A 188 -11.99 -26.77 -17.52
CA ILE A 188 -12.02 -28.12 -16.94
C ILE A 188 -12.22 -29.17 -18.04
N PHE A 189 -12.86 -28.78 -19.14
CA PHE A 189 -13.04 -29.62 -20.34
C PHE A 189 -11.77 -29.82 -21.16
N GLU A 190 -10.84 -28.87 -21.17
CA GLU A 190 -9.55 -29.02 -21.89
C GLU A 190 -8.55 -29.83 -21.07
N GLN A 191 -8.58 -29.72 -19.73
CA GLN A 191 -7.73 -30.55 -18.85
C GLN A 191 -8.05 -32.05 -18.96
N ASN A 192 -9.27 -32.42 -19.30
CA ASN A 192 -9.69 -33.81 -19.48
C ASN A 192 -9.42 -34.37 -20.90
N ARG A 193 -9.03 -33.53 -21.89
CA ARG A 193 -8.73 -33.97 -23.26
C ARG A 193 -7.31 -34.50 -23.45
N VAL A 194 -6.41 -34.30 -22.51
CA VAL A 194 -4.97 -34.70 -22.61
C VAL A 194 -4.71 -36.09 -22.00
N LYS A 195 -5.74 -36.85 -21.66
CA LYS A 195 -5.59 -38.17 -21.03
C LYS A 195 -6.19 -39.31 -21.87
N TYR A 196 -6.01 -39.26 -23.22
CA TYR A 196 -6.19 -40.48 -24.03
C TYR A 196 -5.21 -40.47 -25.19
#